data_a880ffd90a12c2e4c567849a6c1970ce
#
_entry.id   a880ffd90a12c2e4c567849a6c1970ce
#
_cell.length_a   1.000
_cell.length_b   1.000
_cell.length_c   1.000
_cell.angle_alpha   90.00
_cell.angle_beta   90.00
_cell.angle_gamma   90.00
#
_symmetry.space_group_name_H-M   'P 1'
#
loop_
_entity.id
_entity.type
_entity.pdbx_description
1 polymer ?
#
loop_
_entity_poly.entity_id
_entity_poly.type
_entity_poly.pdbx_seq_one_letter_code
_entity_poly.pdbx_strand_id
1 'polypeptide(L)'
;MKKYLLALSLLLAAAHAPAQVMPLREQAAVINQLLAERFDKLLPDMMAQTGIDMWIVVSREYNEDPVLKTMLPAEWLNARRRTVLLFYRDPSSGRVERLAVARYNVGDSIAAAWDMKKFPDQWAALADLVRQRKPHKIALDTSRHFGHADGIDHTDYNELLQALPAEYRTRVVSAEPLAVRWLETRTDSEMRIYPQMIEATHRIIAEGFSERVITPGATTSEDVVWWFRQKIRDLGYDTWFHPSVEIQREGKDQPDGGVILPGDLLHVDIGITYLRLNTDVQQHAYVLKPGETAAPAALALAFARANRLQDILTAQFRQGRTGNQVLAAALAQGRAEGLNPVIYTHPIGYHGHAAGPTIGMWDMQGGVPGSGDEALRHRTAYSIELSAATEIAGYAQPVRMMLEEDAYFDQAGVRYIGGRQQELLLVPRRPSPVAQ
;
A
#
# COMPACT_ATOMS: atom_id res chain seq x y z
N MET A 1 43.59 -54.81 7.71
CA MET A 1 42.65 -54.43 6.68
C MET A 1 41.88 -53.21 7.17
N LYS A 2 42.27 -51.99 6.78
CA LYS A 2 41.70 -50.72 7.17
C LYS A 2 40.69 -50.32 6.10
N LYS A 3 39.39 -50.21 6.46
CA LYS A 3 38.33 -49.66 5.59
C LYS A 3 38.34 -48.16 5.73
N TYR A 4 38.61 -47.43 4.67
CA TYR A 4 38.47 -45.99 4.57
C TYR A 4 37.00 -45.69 4.19
N LEU A 5 36.26 -45.05 5.09
CA LEU A 5 35.00 -44.42 4.79
C LEU A 5 35.30 -43.05 4.15
N LEU A 6 34.95 -42.89 2.89
CA LEU A 6 34.92 -41.60 2.20
C LEU A 6 33.57 -40.91 2.56
N ALA A 7 33.60 -39.87 3.39
CA ALA A 7 32.47 -39.03 3.62
C ALA A 7 32.37 -38.01 2.48
N LEU A 8 31.42 -38.21 1.58
CA LEU A 8 31.07 -37.27 0.50
C LEU A 8 30.18 -36.20 1.10
N SER A 9 30.74 -35.03 1.42
CA SER A 9 30.00 -33.85 1.84
C SER A 9 29.37 -33.24 0.60
N LEU A 10 28.07 -33.52 0.38
CA LEU A 10 27.24 -32.75 -0.54
C LEU A 10 27.00 -31.34 0.09
N LEU A 11 27.71 -30.35 -0.39
CA LEU A 11 27.33 -28.95 -0.26
C LEU A 11 26.09 -28.75 -1.13
N LEU A 12 24.91 -28.80 -0.52
CA LEU A 12 23.70 -28.25 -1.09
C LEU A 12 23.87 -26.73 -1.14
N ALA A 13 24.23 -26.20 -2.29
CA ALA A 13 24.00 -24.82 -2.63
C ALA A 13 22.46 -24.65 -2.66
N ALA A 14 21.88 -24.09 -1.60
CA ALA A 14 20.50 -23.64 -1.62
C ALA A 14 20.42 -22.49 -2.65
N ALA A 15 20.18 -22.85 -3.91
CA ALA A 15 19.70 -21.90 -4.88
C ALA A 15 18.42 -21.34 -4.29
N HIS A 16 18.38 -20.04 -3.98
CA HIS A 16 17.15 -19.33 -3.63
C HIS A 16 16.26 -19.41 -4.87
N ALA A 17 15.40 -20.42 -4.91
CA ALA A 17 14.32 -20.42 -5.88
C ALA A 17 13.54 -19.12 -5.66
N PRO A 18 13.22 -18.35 -6.71
CA PRO A 18 12.40 -17.16 -6.56
C PRO A 18 11.13 -17.58 -5.83
N ALA A 19 10.70 -16.79 -4.83
CA ALA A 19 9.48 -17.08 -4.08
C ALA A 19 8.34 -17.21 -5.09
N GLN A 20 7.88 -18.43 -5.30
CA GLN A 20 6.84 -18.73 -6.25
C GLN A 20 5.52 -18.25 -5.67
N VAL A 21 4.73 -17.53 -6.47
CA VAL A 21 3.38 -17.18 -6.08
C VAL A 21 2.60 -18.45 -5.76
N MET A 22 1.95 -18.48 -4.60
CA MET A 22 1.18 -19.64 -4.16
C MET A 22 0.00 -19.92 -5.12
N PRO A 23 -0.43 -21.18 -5.26
CA PRO A 23 -1.69 -21.49 -5.95
C PRO A 23 -2.87 -20.76 -5.35
N LEU A 24 -3.88 -20.40 -6.15
CA LEU A 24 -5.03 -19.57 -5.70
C LEU A 24 -5.76 -20.12 -4.48
N ARG A 25 -5.86 -21.46 -4.33
CA ARG A 25 -6.45 -22.06 -3.13
C ARG A 25 -5.67 -21.79 -1.85
N GLU A 26 -4.35 -21.79 -1.96
CA GLU A 26 -3.46 -21.48 -0.82
C GLU A 26 -3.51 -19.98 -0.51
N GLN A 27 -3.51 -19.13 -1.54
CA GLN A 27 -3.73 -17.69 -1.37
C GLN A 27 -5.03 -17.40 -0.65
N ALA A 28 -6.13 -18.07 -1.03
CA ALA A 28 -7.43 -17.91 -0.40
C ALA A 28 -7.39 -18.29 1.10
N ALA A 29 -6.72 -19.39 1.44
CA ALA A 29 -6.54 -19.79 2.83
C ALA A 29 -5.77 -18.75 3.64
N VAL A 30 -4.69 -18.20 3.10
CA VAL A 30 -3.91 -17.13 3.76
C VAL A 30 -4.73 -15.86 3.92
N ILE A 31 -5.43 -15.41 2.88
CA ILE A 31 -6.30 -14.22 2.94
C ILE A 31 -7.35 -14.37 4.04
N ASN A 32 -8.02 -15.52 4.12
CA ASN A 32 -9.04 -15.78 5.14
C ASN A 32 -8.43 -15.83 6.56
N GLN A 33 -7.22 -16.36 6.70
CA GLN A 33 -6.50 -16.37 7.99
C GLN A 33 -6.10 -14.94 8.42
N LEU A 34 -5.58 -14.12 7.51
CA LEU A 34 -5.26 -12.72 7.77
C LEU A 34 -6.51 -11.94 8.17
N LEU A 35 -7.63 -12.15 7.49
CA LEU A 35 -8.90 -11.52 7.81
C LEU A 35 -9.40 -11.93 9.21
N ALA A 36 -9.35 -13.21 9.55
CA ALA A 36 -9.70 -13.68 10.87
C ALA A 36 -8.82 -13.05 11.96
N GLU A 37 -7.50 -12.99 11.73
CA GLU A 37 -6.56 -12.32 12.64
C GLU A 37 -6.92 -10.85 12.88
N ARG A 38 -7.29 -10.12 11.83
CA ARG A 38 -7.71 -8.71 11.93
C ARG A 38 -8.98 -8.56 12.77
N PHE A 39 -9.98 -9.39 12.51
CA PHE A 39 -11.22 -9.39 13.30
C PHE A 39 -11.00 -9.73 14.77
N ASP A 40 -10.10 -10.65 15.05
CA ASP A 40 -9.88 -11.14 16.42
C ASP A 40 -8.96 -10.21 17.23
N LYS A 41 -7.91 -9.67 16.59
CA LYS A 41 -6.85 -8.92 17.28
C LYS A 41 -6.96 -7.41 17.15
N LEU A 42 -7.49 -6.89 16.01
CA LEU A 42 -7.48 -5.45 15.76
C LEU A 42 -8.84 -4.81 16.04
N LEU A 43 -9.92 -5.40 15.54
CA LEU A 43 -11.24 -4.77 15.57
C LEU A 43 -11.73 -4.43 16.98
N PRO A 44 -11.60 -5.30 18.01
CA PRO A 44 -12.05 -4.97 19.37
C PRO A 44 -11.35 -3.74 19.96
N ASP A 45 -10.04 -3.66 19.78
CA ASP A 45 -9.23 -2.54 20.27
C ASP A 45 -9.53 -1.24 19.53
N MET A 46 -9.70 -1.32 18.19
CA MET A 46 -10.06 -0.16 17.38
C MET A 46 -11.42 0.41 17.74
N MET A 47 -12.42 -0.44 17.92
CA MET A 47 -13.75 -0.03 18.38
C MET A 47 -13.70 0.60 19.79
N ALA A 48 -12.90 0.01 20.69
CA ALA A 48 -12.71 0.57 22.03
C ALA A 48 -12.05 1.96 22.00
N GLN A 49 -10.99 2.12 21.23
CA GLN A 49 -10.22 3.36 21.14
C GLN A 49 -11.00 4.49 20.47
N THR A 50 -11.91 4.18 19.51
CA THR A 50 -12.76 5.16 18.84
C THR A 50 -14.07 5.43 19.60
N GLY A 51 -14.38 4.61 20.61
CA GLY A 51 -15.62 4.69 21.38
C GLY A 51 -16.87 4.39 20.53
N ILE A 52 -16.69 3.64 19.43
CA ILE A 52 -17.76 3.15 18.56
C ILE A 52 -18.14 1.75 19.06
N ASP A 53 -19.38 1.58 19.47
CA ASP A 53 -19.87 0.29 19.95
C ASP A 53 -20.67 -0.50 18.89
N MET A 54 -21.10 0.15 17.80
CA MET A 54 -21.66 -0.55 16.65
C MET A 54 -21.14 0.05 15.34
N TRP A 55 -20.65 -0.80 14.44
CA TRP A 55 -20.24 -0.44 13.08
C TRP A 55 -21.10 -1.21 12.09
N ILE A 56 -21.79 -0.51 11.22
CA ILE A 56 -22.62 -1.09 10.16
C ILE A 56 -22.00 -0.71 8.83
N VAL A 57 -21.53 -1.72 8.10
CA VAL A 57 -20.93 -1.56 6.76
C VAL A 57 -21.91 -2.11 5.74
N VAL A 58 -22.31 -1.27 4.80
CA VAL A 58 -23.32 -1.58 3.79
C VAL A 58 -22.73 -1.42 2.40
N SER A 59 -23.00 -2.38 1.53
CA SER A 59 -22.50 -2.35 0.17
C SER A 59 -23.42 -3.06 -0.80
N ARG A 60 -23.47 -2.56 -2.03
CA ARG A 60 -24.14 -3.24 -3.16
C ARG A 60 -23.14 -3.96 -4.03
N GLU A 61 -23.59 -5.05 -4.65
CA GLU A 61 -22.83 -5.78 -5.67
C GLU A 61 -22.46 -4.85 -6.82
N TYR A 62 -21.17 -4.81 -7.18
CA TYR A 62 -20.53 -3.96 -8.20
C TYR A 62 -20.45 -2.46 -7.84
N ASN A 63 -20.84 -2.09 -6.64
CA ASN A 63 -20.60 -0.76 -6.05
C ASN A 63 -20.16 -0.95 -4.61
N GLU A 64 -19.05 -1.69 -4.45
CA GLU A 64 -18.57 -2.10 -3.15
C GLU A 64 -17.94 -0.95 -2.38
N ASP A 65 -18.33 -0.83 -1.13
CA ASP A 65 -17.65 -0.05 -0.11
C ASP A 65 -16.19 -0.53 0.00
N PRO A 66 -15.20 0.39 -0.05
CA PRO A 66 -13.79 0.01 0.01
C PRO A 66 -13.40 -0.74 1.29
N VAL A 67 -13.99 -0.41 2.44
CA VAL A 67 -13.78 -1.11 3.70
C VAL A 67 -14.38 -2.50 3.64
N LEU A 68 -15.63 -2.64 3.21
CA LEU A 68 -16.31 -3.93 3.09
C LEU A 68 -15.50 -4.88 2.19
N LYS A 69 -14.93 -4.39 1.10
CA LYS A 69 -14.09 -5.19 0.20
C LYS A 69 -12.95 -5.89 0.92
N THR A 70 -12.37 -5.23 1.91
CA THR A 70 -11.30 -5.80 2.75
C THR A 70 -11.79 -6.83 3.76
N MET A 71 -13.10 -6.87 4.02
CA MET A 71 -13.75 -7.74 5.02
C MET A 71 -14.40 -8.99 4.40
N LEU A 72 -14.43 -9.08 3.06
CA LEU A 72 -14.98 -10.25 2.39
C LEU A 72 -14.02 -11.44 2.42
N PRO A 73 -14.53 -12.69 2.52
CA PRO A 73 -13.69 -13.87 2.37
C PRO A 73 -13.07 -13.93 0.98
N ALA A 74 -11.99 -14.67 0.82
CA ALA A 74 -11.27 -14.75 -0.45
C ALA A 74 -12.12 -15.29 -1.61
N GLU A 75 -13.10 -16.12 -1.31
CA GLU A 75 -14.04 -16.74 -2.29
C GLU A 75 -15.09 -15.74 -2.80
N TRP A 76 -15.21 -14.58 -2.17
CA TRP A 76 -16.12 -13.54 -2.61
C TRP A 76 -15.36 -12.45 -3.36
N LEU A 77 -15.46 -12.47 -4.67
CA LEU A 77 -14.83 -11.46 -5.53
C LEU A 77 -15.56 -10.13 -5.46
N ASN A 78 -16.86 -10.17 -5.15
CA ASN A 78 -17.75 -9.01 -5.02
C ASN A 78 -18.69 -9.22 -3.83
N ALA A 79 -19.29 -8.13 -3.34
CA ALA A 79 -20.47 -8.20 -2.48
C ALA A 79 -21.62 -8.96 -3.17
N ARG A 80 -22.64 -9.37 -2.44
CA ARG A 80 -23.79 -10.08 -3.01
C ARG A 80 -25.04 -9.22 -2.87
N ARG A 81 -25.60 -8.73 -3.98
CA ARG A 81 -26.76 -7.83 -4.03
C ARG A 81 -26.56 -6.64 -3.08
N ARG A 82 -27.14 -6.73 -1.88
CA ARG A 82 -26.86 -5.84 -0.76
C ARG A 82 -26.29 -6.66 0.39
N THR A 83 -25.04 -6.45 0.71
CA THR A 83 -24.33 -7.04 1.85
C THR A 83 -24.34 -6.02 2.99
N VAL A 84 -24.84 -6.41 4.15
CA VAL A 84 -24.86 -5.60 5.36
C VAL A 84 -24.13 -6.35 6.44
N LEU A 85 -22.99 -5.82 6.88
CA LEU A 85 -22.22 -6.35 8.01
C LEU A 85 -22.49 -5.48 9.24
N LEU A 86 -22.61 -6.12 10.40
CA LEU A 86 -22.80 -5.46 11.69
C LEU A 86 -21.77 -5.99 12.68
N PHE A 87 -20.96 -5.10 13.19
CA PHE A 87 -20.01 -5.36 14.25
C PHE A 87 -20.50 -4.66 15.52
N TYR A 88 -20.70 -5.42 16.60
CA TYR A 88 -21.15 -4.86 17.87
C TYR A 88 -20.18 -5.26 18.97
N ARG A 89 -19.57 -4.27 19.60
CA ARG A 89 -18.72 -4.45 20.76
C ARG A 89 -19.57 -4.39 22.03
N ASP A 90 -19.72 -5.52 22.66
CA ASP A 90 -20.39 -5.61 23.96
C ASP A 90 -19.58 -4.83 25.01
N PRO A 91 -20.16 -3.78 25.63
CA PRO A 91 -19.45 -2.95 26.60
C PRO A 91 -19.07 -3.70 27.88
N SER A 92 -19.77 -4.77 28.22
CA SER A 92 -19.52 -5.56 29.46
C SER A 92 -18.35 -6.52 29.30
N SER A 93 -18.24 -7.19 28.16
CA SER A 93 -17.23 -8.20 27.88
C SER A 93 -16.07 -7.73 26.99
N GLY A 94 -16.27 -6.62 26.27
CA GLY A 94 -15.35 -6.13 25.25
C GLY A 94 -15.31 -6.98 23.97
N ARG A 95 -16.08 -8.05 23.88
CA ARG A 95 -16.15 -8.93 22.71
C ARG A 95 -16.90 -8.26 21.56
N VAL A 96 -16.47 -8.53 20.35
CA VAL A 96 -17.13 -8.03 19.14
C VAL A 96 -17.94 -9.17 18.50
N GLU A 97 -19.27 -9.00 18.46
CA GLU A 97 -20.13 -9.81 17.62
C GLU A 97 -19.95 -9.40 16.16
N ARG A 98 -19.91 -10.37 15.27
CA ARG A 98 -19.73 -10.20 13.83
C ARG A 98 -20.91 -10.86 13.13
N LEU A 99 -21.80 -10.05 12.58
CA LEU A 99 -23.07 -10.49 12.02
C LEU A 99 -23.23 -9.98 10.59
N ALA A 100 -23.80 -10.81 9.74
CA ALA A 100 -24.29 -10.42 8.43
C ALA A 100 -25.82 -10.40 8.47
N VAL A 101 -26.43 -9.29 8.05
CA VAL A 101 -27.88 -9.26 7.82
C VAL A 101 -28.16 -9.96 6.48
N ALA A 102 -27.87 -11.24 6.47
CA ALA A 102 -27.96 -12.16 5.36
C ALA A 102 -28.47 -13.52 5.86
N ARG A 103 -28.94 -14.35 4.92
CA ARG A 103 -29.41 -15.73 5.17
C ARG A 103 -28.28 -16.75 5.29
N TYR A 104 -27.07 -16.34 5.03
CA TYR A 104 -25.85 -17.16 4.96
C TYR A 104 -24.71 -16.41 5.65
N ASN A 105 -23.75 -17.19 6.12
CA ASN A 105 -22.52 -16.63 6.70
C ASN A 105 -21.69 -15.90 5.61
N VAL A 106 -20.95 -14.90 5.99
CA VAL A 106 -19.92 -14.28 5.15
C VAL A 106 -18.57 -14.86 5.57
N GLY A 107 -18.13 -15.89 4.82
CA GLY A 107 -17.03 -16.73 5.23
C GLY A 107 -17.27 -17.42 6.56
N ASP A 108 -16.19 -17.79 7.23
CA ASP A 108 -16.23 -18.45 8.56
C ASP A 108 -16.26 -17.43 9.71
N SER A 109 -16.00 -16.15 9.43
CA SER A 109 -15.79 -15.14 10.47
C SER A 109 -17.03 -14.32 10.80
N ILE A 110 -18.07 -14.29 9.96
CA ILE A 110 -19.25 -13.44 10.14
C ILE A 110 -20.52 -14.27 10.00
N ALA A 111 -21.27 -14.39 11.09
CA ALA A 111 -22.44 -15.27 11.18
C ALA A 111 -23.68 -14.64 10.53
N ALA A 112 -24.49 -15.47 9.88
CA ALA A 112 -25.81 -15.07 9.38
C ALA A 112 -26.75 -14.69 10.52
N ALA A 113 -27.46 -13.56 10.37
CA ALA A 113 -28.35 -13.01 11.39
C ALA A 113 -29.70 -12.52 10.83
N TRP A 114 -30.10 -12.99 9.67
CA TRP A 114 -31.38 -12.59 9.05
C TRP A 114 -32.36 -13.77 8.97
N ASP A 115 -33.36 -13.76 9.86
CA ASP A 115 -34.51 -14.66 9.75
C ASP A 115 -35.62 -14.02 8.88
N MET A 116 -35.70 -14.44 7.61
CA MET A 116 -36.68 -13.92 6.66
C MET A 116 -38.14 -14.31 7.00
N LYS A 117 -38.36 -15.34 7.82
CA LYS A 117 -39.72 -15.69 8.26
C LYS A 117 -40.24 -14.67 9.25
N LYS A 118 -39.35 -14.18 10.11
CA LYS A 118 -39.66 -13.13 11.08
C LYS A 118 -39.64 -11.73 10.46
N PHE A 119 -38.66 -11.46 9.59
CA PHE A 119 -38.48 -10.18 8.93
C PHE A 119 -38.31 -10.39 7.42
N PRO A 120 -39.39 -10.22 6.62
CA PRO A 120 -39.29 -10.29 5.16
C PRO A 120 -38.38 -9.19 4.56
N ASP A 121 -38.28 -8.04 5.24
CA ASP A 121 -37.45 -6.93 4.85
C ASP A 121 -36.09 -6.91 5.58
N GLN A 122 -34.99 -6.67 4.83
CA GLN A 122 -33.64 -6.68 5.37
C GLN A 122 -33.37 -5.53 6.34
N TRP A 123 -33.92 -4.36 6.08
CA TRP A 123 -33.78 -3.21 6.96
C TRP A 123 -34.54 -3.39 8.27
N ALA A 124 -35.70 -4.05 8.22
CA ALA A 124 -36.44 -4.40 9.44
C ALA A 124 -35.67 -5.38 10.31
N ALA A 125 -34.98 -6.35 9.70
CA ALA A 125 -34.07 -7.27 10.41
C ALA A 125 -32.91 -6.52 11.05
N LEU A 126 -32.28 -5.60 10.32
CA LEU A 126 -31.18 -4.76 10.85
C LEU A 126 -31.68 -3.92 12.04
N ALA A 127 -32.83 -3.24 11.91
CA ALA A 127 -33.40 -2.43 12.97
C ALA A 127 -33.72 -3.24 14.24
N ASP A 128 -34.13 -4.50 14.10
CA ASP A 128 -34.33 -5.41 15.24
C ASP A 128 -33.01 -5.77 15.93
N LEU A 129 -31.95 -6.06 15.16
CA LEU A 129 -30.60 -6.31 15.70
C LEU A 129 -30.05 -5.09 16.47
N VAL A 130 -30.30 -3.89 15.99
CA VAL A 130 -29.93 -2.62 16.66
C VAL A 130 -30.71 -2.47 17.99
N ARG A 131 -32.05 -2.69 17.97
CA ARG A 131 -32.88 -2.63 19.19
C ARG A 131 -32.43 -3.60 20.27
N GLN A 132 -32.03 -4.82 19.88
CA GLN A 132 -31.58 -5.84 20.83
C GLN A 132 -30.29 -5.44 21.54
N ARG A 133 -29.36 -4.76 20.84
CA ARG A 133 -28.03 -4.40 21.34
C ARG A 133 -27.96 -3.01 21.98
N LYS A 134 -28.91 -2.15 21.70
CA LYS A 134 -29.03 -0.79 22.25
C LYS A 134 -27.71 0.01 22.18
N PRO A 135 -27.08 0.14 21.02
CA PRO A 135 -25.80 0.82 20.90
C PRO A 135 -25.90 2.31 21.29
N HIS A 136 -24.82 2.86 21.85
CA HIS A 136 -24.70 4.29 22.12
C HIS A 136 -24.24 5.07 20.88
N LYS A 137 -23.33 4.48 20.08
CA LYS A 137 -22.84 5.05 18.83
C LYS A 137 -22.93 4.03 17.71
N ILE A 138 -23.59 4.39 16.63
CA ILE A 138 -23.72 3.61 15.40
C ILE A 138 -22.88 4.29 14.32
N ALA A 139 -21.80 3.65 13.89
CA ALA A 139 -20.93 4.19 12.86
C ALA A 139 -21.31 3.67 11.47
N LEU A 140 -21.36 4.57 10.49
CA LEU A 140 -21.57 4.30 9.08
C LEU A 140 -20.37 4.84 8.28
N ASP A 141 -20.00 4.17 7.21
CA ASP A 141 -18.87 4.56 6.36
C ASP A 141 -19.23 5.81 5.54
N THR A 142 -19.14 6.94 6.23
CA THR A 142 -19.24 8.29 5.68
C THR A 142 -18.02 9.08 6.11
N SER A 143 -17.39 9.78 5.17
CA SER A 143 -16.18 10.55 5.41
C SER A 143 -16.15 11.81 4.56
N ARG A 144 -15.52 12.86 5.08
CA ARG A 144 -15.27 14.10 4.34
C ARG A 144 -13.86 14.09 3.71
N HIS A 145 -12.94 13.35 4.30
CA HIS A 145 -11.51 13.44 3.98
C HIS A 145 -10.94 12.18 3.35
N PHE A 146 -11.57 11.02 3.58
CA PHE A 146 -11.08 9.74 3.10
C PHE A 146 -12.14 9.04 2.26
N GLY A 147 -11.99 9.06 0.94
CA GLY A 147 -12.89 8.35 0.04
C GLY A 147 -13.00 6.84 0.34
N HIS A 148 -11.94 6.24 0.90
CA HIS A 148 -11.95 4.84 1.35
C HIS A 148 -12.84 4.58 2.59
N ALA A 149 -13.23 5.62 3.32
CA ALA A 149 -14.10 5.55 4.48
C ALA A 149 -15.48 6.18 4.21
N ASP A 150 -15.80 6.48 2.95
CA ASP A 150 -17.06 7.08 2.49
C ASP A 150 -17.76 6.15 1.49
N GLY A 151 -17.93 4.89 1.88
CA GLY A 151 -18.32 3.83 0.96
C GLY A 151 -19.81 3.48 0.96
N ILE A 152 -20.62 3.93 1.94
CA ILE A 152 -22.07 3.69 1.91
C ILE A 152 -22.71 4.55 0.81
N ASP A 153 -23.47 3.93 -0.11
CA ASP A 153 -24.15 4.71 -1.12
C ASP A 153 -25.31 5.55 -0.55
N HIS A 154 -25.59 6.65 -1.23
CA HIS A 154 -26.60 7.63 -0.80
C HIS A 154 -27.97 7.01 -0.54
N THR A 155 -28.39 6.06 -1.38
CA THR A 155 -29.70 5.41 -1.26
C THR A 155 -29.76 4.53 -0.02
N ASP A 156 -28.76 3.68 0.18
CA ASP A 156 -28.69 2.77 1.34
C ASP A 156 -28.53 3.54 2.65
N TYR A 157 -27.77 4.65 2.65
CA TYR A 157 -27.69 5.55 3.79
C TYR A 157 -29.07 6.08 4.22
N ASN A 158 -29.85 6.60 3.26
CA ASN A 158 -31.18 7.15 3.55
C ASN A 158 -32.19 6.07 3.97
N GLU A 159 -32.19 4.92 3.28
CA GLU A 159 -33.08 3.79 3.62
C GLU A 159 -32.75 3.24 5.02
N LEU A 160 -31.46 3.12 5.36
CA LEU A 160 -31.02 2.69 6.69
C LEU A 160 -31.50 3.67 7.77
N LEU A 161 -31.30 4.97 7.58
CA LEU A 161 -31.77 5.97 8.53
C LEU A 161 -33.30 5.94 8.71
N GLN A 162 -34.08 5.74 7.63
CA GLN A 162 -35.52 5.60 7.71
C GLN A 162 -35.94 4.34 8.49
N ALA A 163 -35.23 3.23 8.32
CA ALA A 163 -35.52 1.98 8.99
C ALA A 163 -35.16 1.96 10.48
N LEU A 164 -34.17 2.77 10.87
CA LEU A 164 -33.78 2.86 12.28
C LEU A 164 -34.87 3.57 13.12
N PRO A 165 -35.19 3.06 14.33
CA PRO A 165 -36.00 3.81 15.30
C PRO A 165 -35.43 5.19 15.58
N ALA A 166 -36.31 6.18 15.84
CA ALA A 166 -35.94 7.59 15.99
C ALA A 166 -34.81 7.83 17.02
N GLU A 167 -34.84 7.08 18.15
CA GLU A 167 -33.83 7.16 19.20
C GLU A 167 -32.42 6.70 18.78
N TYR A 168 -32.30 5.85 17.74
CA TYR A 168 -31.03 5.39 17.23
C TYR A 168 -30.51 6.25 16.09
N ARG A 169 -31.36 6.96 15.36
CA ARG A 169 -30.94 7.90 14.27
C ARG A 169 -30.00 8.98 14.80
N THR A 170 -30.29 9.49 16.01
CA THR A 170 -29.45 10.54 16.64
C THR A 170 -28.11 10.02 17.16
N ARG A 171 -27.91 8.71 17.16
CA ARG A 171 -26.66 8.04 17.57
C ARG A 171 -25.76 7.67 16.40
N VAL A 172 -26.23 7.94 15.17
CA VAL A 172 -25.44 7.68 13.96
C VAL A 172 -24.30 8.71 13.85
N VAL A 173 -23.10 8.20 13.64
CA VAL A 173 -21.88 8.99 13.48
C VAL A 173 -21.07 8.46 12.28
N SER A 174 -20.12 9.25 11.80
CA SER A 174 -19.14 8.79 10.81
C SER A 174 -18.27 7.68 11.38
N ALA A 175 -18.04 6.63 10.59
CA ALA A 175 -17.08 5.58 10.90
C ALA A 175 -15.63 5.97 10.55
N GLU A 176 -15.38 7.16 9.96
CA GLU A 176 -14.06 7.58 9.49
C GLU A 176 -12.91 7.21 10.43
N PRO A 177 -12.96 7.53 11.77
CA PRO A 177 -11.84 7.19 12.66
C PRO A 177 -11.58 5.69 12.79
N LEU A 178 -12.63 4.86 12.70
CA LEU A 178 -12.54 3.40 12.80
C LEU A 178 -12.12 2.78 11.46
N ALA A 179 -12.73 3.23 10.36
CA ALA A 179 -12.44 2.77 9.02
C ALA A 179 -10.98 3.07 8.62
N VAL A 180 -10.49 4.29 8.89
CA VAL A 180 -9.10 4.66 8.65
C VAL A 180 -8.15 3.76 9.43
N ARG A 181 -8.40 3.53 10.73
CA ARG A 181 -7.58 2.62 11.55
C ARG A 181 -7.60 1.18 11.02
N TRP A 182 -8.77 0.70 10.60
CA TRP A 182 -8.91 -0.62 10.00
C TRP A 182 -8.04 -0.74 8.73
N LEU A 183 -8.02 0.28 7.88
CA LEU A 183 -7.28 0.26 6.63
C LEU A 183 -5.77 0.48 6.82
N GLU A 184 -5.34 1.39 7.72
CA GLU A 184 -3.93 1.74 7.88
C GLU A 184 -3.12 0.73 8.68
N THR A 185 -3.74 0.04 9.65
CA THR A 185 -3.00 -0.80 10.60
C THR A 185 -2.66 -2.16 9.99
N ARG A 186 -1.38 -2.55 10.08
CA ARG A 186 -0.90 -3.88 9.65
C ARG A 186 -0.81 -4.85 10.82
N THR A 187 -1.13 -6.13 10.56
CA THR A 187 -0.85 -7.21 11.51
C THR A 187 0.58 -7.71 11.33
N ASP A 188 1.10 -8.42 12.33
CA ASP A 188 2.43 -9.03 12.22
C ASP A 188 2.47 -10.11 11.12
N SER A 189 1.33 -10.75 10.84
CA SER A 189 1.22 -11.73 9.78
C SER A 189 1.26 -11.07 8.39
N GLU A 190 0.59 -9.93 8.21
CA GLU A 190 0.71 -9.12 6.99
C GLU A 190 2.15 -8.65 6.78
N MET A 191 2.81 -8.17 7.83
CA MET A 191 4.20 -7.70 7.74
C MET A 191 5.22 -8.81 7.45
N ARG A 192 4.89 -10.09 7.66
CA ARG A 192 5.73 -11.21 7.19
C ARG A 192 5.64 -11.47 5.70
N ILE A 193 4.58 -10.98 5.04
CA ILE A 193 4.39 -11.13 3.59
C ILE A 193 5.15 -10.07 2.81
N TYR A 194 5.19 -8.82 3.32
CA TYR A 194 5.77 -7.68 2.61
C TYR A 194 7.20 -7.89 2.08
N PRO A 195 8.17 -8.48 2.83
CA PRO A 195 9.53 -8.63 2.33
C PRO A 195 9.62 -9.38 1.00
N GLN A 196 8.85 -10.46 0.83
CA GLN A 196 8.84 -11.21 -0.44
C GLN A 196 8.21 -10.42 -1.59
N MET A 197 7.23 -9.55 -1.30
CA MET A 197 6.60 -8.69 -2.30
C MET A 197 7.58 -7.61 -2.76
N ILE A 198 8.24 -6.93 -1.84
CA ILE A 198 9.25 -5.92 -2.16
C ILE A 198 10.42 -6.53 -2.94
N GLU A 199 10.92 -7.69 -2.51
CA GLU A 199 11.97 -8.40 -3.24
C GLU A 199 11.53 -8.77 -4.67
N ALA A 200 10.27 -9.18 -4.85
CA ALA A 200 9.72 -9.43 -6.18
C ALA A 200 9.66 -8.16 -7.03
N THR A 201 9.19 -7.05 -6.46
CA THR A 201 9.12 -5.74 -7.13
C THR A 201 10.52 -5.28 -7.55
N HIS A 202 11.51 -5.32 -6.64
CA HIS A 202 12.90 -4.97 -6.95
C HIS A 202 13.50 -5.85 -8.05
N ARG A 203 13.23 -7.17 -8.06
CA ARG A 203 13.69 -8.07 -9.13
C ARG A 203 13.06 -7.75 -10.47
N ILE A 204 11.76 -7.41 -10.49
CA ILE A 204 11.06 -7.02 -11.71
C ILE A 204 11.67 -5.74 -12.27
N ILE A 205 11.88 -4.72 -11.44
CA ILE A 205 12.54 -3.45 -11.83
C ILE A 205 13.92 -3.75 -12.39
N ALA A 206 14.68 -4.49 -11.63
CA ALA A 206 16.06 -4.82 -12.00
C ALA A 206 16.16 -5.64 -13.30
N GLU A 207 15.20 -6.46 -13.68
CA GLU A 207 15.16 -7.16 -14.97
C GLU A 207 14.69 -6.22 -16.08
N GLY A 208 13.68 -5.38 -15.83
CA GLY A 208 13.18 -4.41 -16.80
C GLY A 208 14.22 -3.35 -17.15
N PHE A 209 14.99 -2.89 -16.18
CA PHE A 209 16.11 -1.97 -16.38
C PHE A 209 17.43 -2.72 -16.60
N SER A 210 17.46 -3.56 -17.64
CA SER A 210 18.63 -4.31 -18.04
C SER A 210 18.68 -4.50 -19.55
N GLU A 211 19.84 -4.95 -20.05
CA GLU A 211 20.06 -5.32 -21.45
C GLU A 211 19.19 -6.49 -21.96
N ARG A 212 18.48 -7.18 -21.04
CA ARG A 212 17.51 -8.21 -21.42
C ARG A 212 16.23 -7.63 -22.02
N VAL A 213 15.91 -6.40 -21.64
CA VAL A 213 14.67 -5.70 -22.02
C VAL A 213 14.99 -4.47 -22.86
N ILE A 214 16.04 -3.73 -22.51
CA ILE A 214 16.37 -2.46 -23.16
C ILE A 214 17.51 -2.66 -24.14
N THR A 215 17.24 -2.38 -25.42
CA THR A 215 18.24 -2.16 -26.49
C THR A 215 18.25 -0.68 -26.79
N PRO A 216 19.27 0.09 -26.32
CA PRO A 216 19.34 1.51 -26.58
C PRO A 216 19.32 1.84 -28.09
N GLY A 217 18.53 2.84 -28.47
CA GLY A 217 18.29 3.19 -29.87
C GLY A 217 17.14 2.44 -30.56
N ALA A 218 16.57 1.42 -29.89
CA ALA A 218 15.46 0.64 -30.43
C ALA A 218 14.26 0.55 -29.49
N THR A 219 14.50 0.19 -28.21
CA THR A 219 13.45 0.04 -27.21
C THR A 219 12.91 1.40 -26.79
N THR A 220 11.58 1.53 -26.71
CA THR A 220 10.92 2.72 -26.18
C THR A 220 10.60 2.58 -24.68
N SER A 221 10.34 3.69 -23.98
CA SER A 221 9.84 3.66 -22.62
C SER A 221 8.50 2.91 -22.51
N GLU A 222 7.63 3.05 -23.51
CA GLU A 222 6.34 2.37 -23.60
C GLU A 222 6.52 0.85 -23.72
N ASP A 223 7.51 0.37 -24.49
CA ASP A 223 7.82 -1.07 -24.57
C ASP A 223 8.20 -1.63 -23.19
N VAL A 224 8.97 -0.85 -22.39
CA VAL A 224 9.39 -1.24 -21.05
C VAL A 224 8.20 -1.24 -20.07
N VAL A 225 7.31 -0.26 -20.17
CA VAL A 225 6.07 -0.18 -19.38
C VAL A 225 5.22 -1.43 -19.59
N TRP A 226 4.95 -1.79 -20.85
CA TRP A 226 4.18 -2.98 -21.17
C TRP A 226 4.90 -4.28 -20.79
N TRP A 227 6.23 -4.30 -20.88
CA TRP A 227 7.01 -5.43 -20.38
C TRP A 227 6.83 -5.61 -18.87
N PHE A 228 6.90 -4.51 -18.08
CA PHE A 228 6.64 -4.56 -16.64
C PHE A 228 5.24 -5.10 -16.34
N ARG A 229 4.24 -4.57 -17.04
CA ARG A 229 2.85 -4.99 -16.86
C ARG A 229 2.65 -6.47 -17.15
N GLN A 230 3.25 -6.97 -18.25
CA GLN A 230 3.19 -8.38 -18.61
C GLN A 230 3.96 -9.25 -17.62
N LYS A 231 5.15 -8.82 -17.22
CA LYS A 231 6.01 -9.56 -16.29
C LYS A 231 5.36 -9.77 -14.93
N ILE A 232 4.69 -8.74 -14.39
CA ILE A 232 3.91 -8.85 -13.15
C ILE A 232 2.86 -9.97 -13.29
N ARG A 233 2.12 -9.97 -14.39
CA ARG A 233 1.07 -10.95 -14.66
C ARG A 233 1.60 -12.37 -14.86
N ASP A 234 2.70 -12.51 -15.59
CA ASP A 234 3.35 -13.80 -15.85
C ASP A 234 3.90 -14.45 -14.58
N LEU A 235 4.28 -13.65 -13.60
CA LEU A 235 4.72 -14.12 -12.27
C LEU A 235 3.54 -14.45 -11.35
N GLY A 236 2.29 -14.16 -11.75
CA GLY A 236 1.08 -14.44 -10.97
C GLY A 236 0.71 -13.35 -9.96
N TYR A 237 1.30 -12.17 -10.06
CA TYR A 237 0.88 -10.99 -9.32
C TYR A 237 -0.17 -10.19 -10.09
N ASP A 238 -0.91 -9.34 -9.39
CA ASP A 238 -1.67 -8.24 -9.98
C ASP A 238 -0.93 -6.91 -9.77
N THR A 239 -1.47 -5.82 -10.31
CA THR A 239 -1.02 -4.47 -10.05
C THR A 239 -2.22 -3.57 -9.82
N TRP A 240 -2.06 -2.52 -9.03
CA TRP A 240 -3.13 -1.60 -8.68
C TRP A 240 -3.11 -0.32 -9.52
N PHE A 241 -2.01 -0.08 -10.26
CA PHE A 241 -1.91 0.99 -11.27
C PHE A 241 -1.07 0.53 -12.46
N HIS A 242 -1.13 1.28 -13.55
CA HIS A 242 -0.31 1.02 -14.74
C HIS A 242 1.09 1.57 -14.48
N PRO A 243 2.16 0.76 -14.58
CA PRO A 243 3.52 1.25 -14.38
C PRO A 243 3.85 2.43 -15.29
N SER A 244 4.76 3.29 -14.87
CA SER A 244 5.28 4.35 -15.72
C SER A 244 6.81 4.26 -15.89
N VAL A 245 7.32 4.71 -17.03
CA VAL A 245 8.76 4.86 -17.27
C VAL A 245 9.02 6.22 -17.90
N GLU A 246 9.74 7.06 -17.17
CA GLU A 246 10.12 8.40 -17.59
C GLU A 246 11.59 8.46 -17.99
N ILE A 247 11.91 9.35 -18.93
CA ILE A 247 13.28 9.58 -19.42
C ILE A 247 13.67 11.03 -19.15
N GLN A 248 14.78 11.24 -18.46
CA GLN A 248 15.43 12.55 -18.37
C GLN A 248 16.72 12.51 -19.19
N ARG A 249 16.87 13.48 -20.11
CA ARG A 249 17.95 13.50 -21.12
C ARG A 249 18.62 14.85 -21.17
N GLU A 250 19.94 14.87 -21.36
CA GLU A 250 20.70 16.09 -21.63
C GLU A 250 20.13 16.85 -22.85
N GLY A 251 20.07 18.18 -22.78
CA GLY A 251 19.59 19.05 -23.87
C GLY A 251 18.09 18.98 -24.16
N LYS A 252 17.28 18.35 -23.28
CA LYS A 252 15.82 18.29 -23.38
C LYS A 252 15.17 19.05 -22.24
N ASP A 253 14.11 19.82 -22.56
CA ASP A 253 13.36 20.60 -21.56
C ASP A 253 12.49 19.74 -20.67
N GLN A 254 12.01 18.61 -21.20
CA GLN A 254 11.17 17.66 -20.44
C GLN A 254 11.55 16.21 -20.78
N PRO A 255 11.32 15.28 -19.84
CA PRO A 255 11.43 13.87 -20.12
C PRO A 255 10.39 13.50 -21.18
N ASP A 256 10.84 13.15 -22.36
CA ASP A 256 9.97 12.61 -23.39
C ASP A 256 9.88 11.09 -23.22
N GLY A 257 8.68 10.54 -23.19
CA GLY A 257 8.48 9.15 -23.56
C GLY A 257 9.06 8.95 -24.97
N GLY A 258 9.60 7.78 -25.25
CA GLY A 258 10.10 7.48 -26.58
C GLY A 258 11.30 6.54 -26.55
N VAL A 259 12.11 6.57 -27.62
CA VAL A 259 13.26 5.66 -27.74
C VAL A 259 14.30 5.99 -26.68
N ILE A 260 14.68 5.00 -25.91
CA ILE A 260 15.72 5.06 -24.89
C ILE A 260 17.09 5.11 -25.59
N LEU A 261 17.92 6.07 -25.20
CA LEU A 261 19.25 6.30 -25.78
C LEU A 261 20.36 6.18 -24.75
N PRO A 262 21.61 5.91 -25.17
CA PRO A 262 22.76 6.03 -24.29
C PRO A 262 22.85 7.45 -23.68
N GLY A 263 23.03 7.53 -22.38
CA GLY A 263 23.07 8.78 -21.62
C GLY A 263 21.75 9.15 -20.93
N ASP A 264 20.66 8.43 -21.18
CA ASP A 264 19.39 8.66 -20.53
C ASP A 264 19.42 8.25 -19.05
N LEU A 265 18.80 9.06 -18.21
CA LEU A 265 18.40 8.71 -16.86
C LEU A 265 16.95 8.24 -16.93
N LEU A 266 16.71 6.99 -16.55
CA LEU A 266 15.40 6.37 -16.51
C LEU A 266 14.84 6.42 -15.09
N HIS A 267 13.54 6.57 -14.99
CA HIS A 267 12.76 6.44 -13.76
C HIS A 267 11.63 5.44 -14.01
N VAL A 268 11.35 4.59 -13.04
CA VAL A 268 10.18 3.70 -13.03
C VAL A 268 9.37 3.95 -11.78
N ASP A 269 8.06 3.91 -11.95
CA ASP A 269 7.08 3.84 -10.88
C ASP A 269 6.22 2.59 -11.09
N ILE A 270 6.20 1.68 -10.11
CA ILE A 270 5.62 0.35 -10.22
C ILE A 270 5.18 -0.22 -8.87
N GLY A 271 3.98 -0.83 -8.86
CA GLY A 271 3.46 -1.54 -7.69
C GLY A 271 2.88 -2.90 -8.07
N ILE A 272 3.01 -3.88 -7.18
CA ILE A 272 2.36 -5.18 -7.31
C ILE A 272 1.32 -5.38 -6.23
N THR A 273 0.32 -6.21 -6.53
CA THR A 273 -0.70 -6.66 -5.58
C THR A 273 -0.56 -8.16 -5.34
N TYR A 274 -0.47 -8.55 -4.08
CA TYR A 274 -0.45 -9.95 -3.67
C TYR A 274 -1.14 -10.14 -2.32
N LEU A 275 -1.99 -11.15 -2.20
CA LEU A 275 -2.78 -11.43 -1.00
C LEU A 275 -3.56 -10.21 -0.49
N ARG A 276 -4.04 -9.38 -1.41
CA ARG A 276 -4.74 -8.10 -1.18
C ARG A 276 -3.87 -6.98 -0.59
N LEU A 277 -2.56 -7.15 -0.52
CA LEU A 277 -1.61 -6.12 -0.13
C LEU A 277 -0.93 -5.56 -1.36
N ASN A 278 -0.54 -4.30 -1.30
CA ASN A 278 0.11 -3.59 -2.39
C ASN A 278 1.53 -3.17 -2.01
N THR A 279 2.41 -3.09 -3.00
CA THR A 279 3.70 -2.38 -2.91
C THR A 279 3.66 -1.15 -3.80
N ASP A 280 4.56 -0.20 -3.52
CA ASP A 280 4.80 1.00 -4.32
C ASP A 280 6.28 1.33 -4.29
N VAL A 281 6.91 1.39 -5.48
CA VAL A 281 8.36 1.51 -5.58
C VAL A 281 8.75 2.36 -6.78
N GLN A 282 9.57 3.37 -6.55
CA GLN A 282 10.19 4.16 -7.62
C GLN A 282 11.70 4.02 -7.56
N GLN A 283 12.31 3.68 -8.69
CA GLN A 283 13.76 3.51 -8.82
C GLN A 283 14.29 4.14 -10.12
N HIS A 284 15.59 4.36 -10.17
CA HIS A 284 16.29 4.94 -11.30
C HIS A 284 17.32 3.98 -11.91
N ALA A 285 17.50 4.14 -13.24
CA ALA A 285 18.60 3.53 -13.98
C ALA A 285 19.28 4.57 -14.88
N TYR A 286 20.56 4.35 -15.16
CA TYR A 286 21.30 5.13 -16.15
C TYR A 286 21.72 4.26 -17.32
N VAL A 287 21.46 4.71 -18.54
CA VAL A 287 21.87 4.03 -19.78
C VAL A 287 23.28 4.47 -20.14
N LEU A 288 24.24 3.57 -20.01
CA LEU A 288 25.66 3.85 -20.24
C LEU A 288 25.91 4.31 -21.67
N LYS A 289 26.66 5.40 -21.84
CA LYS A 289 27.24 5.79 -23.13
C LYS A 289 28.38 4.82 -23.51
N PRO A 290 28.73 4.68 -24.79
CA PRO A 290 29.86 3.86 -25.21
C PRO A 290 31.14 4.21 -24.45
N GLY A 291 31.77 3.21 -23.84
CA GLY A 291 32.99 3.37 -23.04
C GLY A 291 32.79 3.74 -21.58
N GLU A 292 31.58 4.09 -21.16
CA GLU A 292 31.27 4.34 -19.74
C GLU A 292 31.17 3.01 -18.96
N THR A 293 31.54 3.08 -17.69
CA THR A 293 31.47 1.95 -16.77
C THR A 293 30.70 2.28 -15.49
N ALA A 294 30.26 3.53 -15.34
CA ALA A 294 29.47 4.05 -14.22
C ALA A 294 28.60 5.21 -14.69
N ALA A 295 27.57 5.53 -13.94
CA ALA A 295 26.83 6.77 -14.13
C ALA A 295 27.73 7.99 -13.87
N PRO A 296 27.47 9.13 -14.54
CA PRO A 296 28.19 10.37 -14.28
C PRO A 296 28.13 10.76 -12.80
N ALA A 297 29.26 11.26 -12.27
CA ALA A 297 29.38 11.64 -10.86
C ALA A 297 28.31 12.65 -10.41
N ALA A 298 27.88 13.55 -11.32
CA ALA A 298 26.83 14.52 -11.02
C ALA A 298 25.47 13.84 -10.78
N LEU A 299 25.13 12.84 -11.57
CA LEU A 299 23.90 12.04 -11.37
C LEU A 299 23.98 11.20 -10.09
N ALA A 300 25.11 10.57 -9.81
CA ALA A 300 25.32 9.83 -8.57
C ALA A 300 25.20 10.73 -7.33
N LEU A 301 25.71 11.98 -7.39
CA LEU A 301 25.54 12.96 -6.33
C LEU A 301 24.07 13.39 -6.17
N ALA A 302 23.36 13.66 -7.26
CA ALA A 302 21.94 14.00 -7.22
C ALA A 302 21.12 12.86 -6.58
N PHE A 303 21.43 11.62 -6.93
CA PHE A 303 20.83 10.43 -6.35
C PHE A 303 21.10 10.32 -4.83
N ALA A 304 22.33 10.55 -4.39
CA ALA A 304 22.68 10.56 -2.98
C ALA A 304 21.94 11.67 -2.20
N ARG A 305 21.69 12.84 -2.83
CA ARG A 305 20.90 13.95 -2.23
C ARG A 305 19.44 13.54 -2.03
N ALA A 306 18.82 12.81 -2.97
CA ALA A 306 17.47 12.29 -2.81
C ALA A 306 17.41 11.22 -1.69
N ASN A 307 18.41 10.33 -1.60
CA ASN A 307 18.54 9.40 -0.48
C ASN A 307 18.69 10.13 0.87
N ARG A 308 19.45 11.25 0.91
CA ARG A 308 19.53 12.07 2.11
C ARG A 308 18.17 12.65 2.53
N LEU A 309 17.32 13.02 1.56
CA LEU A 309 15.97 13.47 1.85
C LEU A 309 15.10 12.35 2.46
N GLN A 310 15.27 11.10 2.03
CA GLN A 310 14.62 9.94 2.68
C GLN A 310 15.05 9.80 4.14
N ASP A 311 16.34 10.00 4.47
CA ASP A 311 16.82 9.98 5.86
C ASP A 311 16.19 11.11 6.69
N ILE A 312 16.14 12.32 6.11
CA ILE A 312 15.53 13.50 6.76
C ILE A 312 14.06 13.23 7.06
N LEU A 313 13.31 12.74 6.09
CA LEU A 313 11.88 12.48 6.22
C LEU A 313 11.60 11.41 7.27
N THR A 314 12.23 10.25 7.16
CA THR A 314 12.00 9.12 8.07
C THR A 314 12.40 9.44 9.52
N ALA A 315 13.41 10.30 9.71
CA ALA A 315 13.79 10.80 11.03
C ALA A 315 12.72 11.71 11.68
N GLN A 316 11.74 12.21 10.93
CA GLN A 316 10.65 13.04 11.46
C GLN A 316 9.46 12.22 11.99
N PHE A 317 9.39 10.93 11.70
CA PHE A 317 8.29 10.08 12.13
C PHE A 317 8.28 9.93 13.65
N ARG A 318 7.16 10.31 14.26
CA ARG A 318 6.87 10.12 15.69
C ARG A 318 5.39 9.85 15.86
N GLN A 319 5.04 8.90 16.70
CA GLN A 319 3.64 8.65 17.03
C GLN A 319 2.98 9.93 17.57
N GLY A 320 1.81 10.23 17.06
CA GLY A 320 1.01 11.39 17.46
C GLY A 320 1.33 12.69 16.71
N ARG A 321 2.45 12.77 15.95
CA ARG A 321 2.64 13.90 15.02
C ARG A 321 1.70 13.74 13.83
N THR A 322 1.19 14.86 13.32
CA THR A 322 0.39 14.82 12.09
C THR A 322 1.27 14.71 10.83
N GLY A 323 0.70 14.22 9.73
CA GLY A 323 1.39 14.21 8.44
C GLY A 323 1.93 15.59 8.05
N ASN A 324 1.12 16.64 8.26
CA ASN A 324 1.52 18.04 7.99
C ASN A 324 2.69 18.51 8.86
N GLN A 325 2.77 18.08 10.13
CA GLN A 325 3.91 18.41 11.00
C GLN A 325 5.19 17.70 10.55
N VAL A 326 5.08 16.46 10.09
CA VAL A 326 6.21 15.71 9.53
C VAL A 326 6.69 16.38 8.24
N LEU A 327 5.77 16.70 7.32
CA LEU A 327 6.04 17.40 6.06
C LEU A 327 6.82 18.71 6.32
N ALA A 328 6.25 19.59 7.15
CA ALA A 328 6.84 20.89 7.43
C ALA A 328 8.27 20.78 7.97
N ALA A 329 8.52 19.84 8.91
CA ALA A 329 9.84 19.64 9.49
C ALA A 329 10.83 19.05 8.48
N ALA A 330 10.42 18.07 7.67
CA ALA A 330 11.28 17.46 6.66
C ALA A 330 11.65 18.45 5.54
N LEU A 331 10.68 19.23 5.06
CA LEU A 331 10.94 20.29 4.06
C LEU A 331 11.87 21.38 4.60
N ALA A 332 11.67 21.82 5.84
CA ALA A 332 12.53 22.85 6.46
C ALA A 332 13.98 22.35 6.56
N GLN A 333 14.19 21.13 7.05
CA GLN A 333 15.53 20.54 7.16
C GLN A 333 16.14 20.29 5.78
N GLY A 334 15.39 19.73 4.82
CA GLY A 334 15.89 19.49 3.46
C GLY A 334 16.36 20.78 2.80
N ARG A 335 15.57 21.86 2.89
CA ARG A 335 15.95 23.18 2.35
C ARG A 335 17.17 23.77 3.05
N ALA A 336 17.28 23.61 4.37
CA ALA A 336 18.44 24.07 5.13
C ALA A 336 19.74 23.33 4.73
N GLU A 337 19.63 22.08 4.28
CA GLU A 337 20.74 21.31 3.70
C GLU A 337 20.94 21.58 2.20
N GLY A 338 20.25 22.56 1.62
CA GLY A 338 20.36 22.95 0.21
C GLY A 338 19.73 21.95 -0.75
N LEU A 339 18.82 21.10 -0.29
CA LEU A 339 18.00 20.25 -1.16
C LEU A 339 16.83 21.06 -1.72
N ASN A 340 16.33 20.66 -2.90
CA ASN A 340 15.08 21.14 -3.45
C ASN A 340 14.03 20.01 -3.35
N PRO A 341 13.38 19.87 -2.18
CA PRO A 341 12.56 18.70 -1.86
C PRO A 341 11.10 18.86 -2.32
N VAL A 342 10.53 17.75 -2.79
CA VAL A 342 9.08 17.52 -2.89
C VAL A 342 8.79 16.19 -2.19
N ILE A 343 7.78 16.14 -1.33
CA ILE A 343 7.43 14.96 -0.54
C ILE A 343 5.97 14.61 -0.81
N TYR A 344 5.75 13.34 -1.16
CA TYR A 344 4.42 12.74 -1.25
C TYR A 344 4.51 11.33 -0.66
N THR A 345 4.37 11.21 0.64
CA THR A 345 4.47 9.95 1.37
C THR A 345 3.11 9.61 1.96
N HIS A 346 2.66 8.39 1.78
CA HIS A 346 1.32 7.95 2.16
C HIS A 346 1.33 6.56 2.80
N PRO A 347 0.32 6.20 3.60
CA PRO A 347 0.13 4.83 4.04
C PRO A 347 -0.09 3.89 2.84
N ILE A 348 0.32 2.62 2.99
CA ILE A 348 0.11 1.56 2.01
C ILE A 348 -0.40 0.29 2.67
N GLY A 349 -1.18 -0.50 1.94
CA GLY A 349 -1.73 -1.74 2.45
C GLY A 349 -2.71 -2.37 1.48
N TYR A 350 -3.99 -2.46 1.87
CA TYR A 350 -5.06 -2.92 0.98
C TYR A 350 -5.32 -2.00 -0.20
N HIS A 351 -4.95 -0.76 -0.08
CA HIS A 351 -4.92 0.23 -1.16
C HIS A 351 -3.49 0.73 -1.29
N GLY A 352 -3.06 1.09 -2.50
CA GLY A 352 -1.76 1.69 -2.72
C GLY A 352 -1.71 3.07 -2.07
N HIS A 353 -2.49 4.03 -2.55
CA HIS A 353 -2.75 5.28 -1.83
C HIS A 353 -3.77 5.01 -0.72
N ALA A 354 -3.32 4.51 0.43
CA ALA A 354 -4.20 4.07 1.49
C ALA A 354 -4.69 5.21 2.39
N ALA A 355 -5.82 4.96 3.09
CA ALA A 355 -6.31 5.87 4.12
C ALA A 355 -5.34 5.94 5.29
N GLY A 356 -5.19 7.14 5.86
CA GLY A 356 -4.31 7.44 6.99
C GLY A 356 -3.54 8.75 6.79
N PRO A 357 -2.56 9.06 7.66
CA PRO A 357 -1.83 10.32 7.62
C PRO A 357 -1.03 10.48 6.33
N THR A 358 -1.44 11.41 5.46
CA THR A 358 -0.71 11.78 4.25
C THR A 358 0.37 12.81 4.58
N ILE A 359 1.57 12.65 4.04
CA ILE A 359 2.71 13.55 4.28
C ILE A 359 3.07 14.25 2.96
N GLY A 360 2.43 15.37 2.70
CA GLY A 360 2.51 16.08 1.42
C GLY A 360 1.74 15.40 0.29
N MET A 361 1.61 16.11 -0.80
CA MET A 361 1.21 15.62 -2.13
C MET A 361 2.05 16.39 -3.14
N TRP A 362 2.23 15.85 -4.34
CA TRP A 362 3.11 16.46 -5.34
C TRP A 362 2.82 17.96 -5.59
N ASP A 363 1.58 18.40 -5.43
CA ASP A 363 1.09 19.78 -5.59
C ASP A 363 0.73 20.47 -4.26
N MET A 364 0.79 19.78 -3.10
CA MET A 364 0.43 20.31 -1.78
C MET A 364 1.60 20.23 -0.79
N GLN A 365 2.63 21.04 -1.05
CA GLN A 365 3.83 21.08 -0.20
C GLN A 365 3.70 22.05 0.99
N GLY A 366 2.58 22.75 1.11
CA GLY A 366 2.25 23.60 2.27
C GLY A 366 1.44 22.90 3.36
N GLY A 367 1.02 21.66 3.10
CA GLY A 367 0.16 20.85 3.96
C GLY A 367 -1.05 20.31 3.19
N VAL A 368 -1.55 19.15 3.61
CA VAL A 368 -2.70 18.45 3.04
C VAL A 368 -3.87 18.58 4.01
N PRO A 369 -4.94 19.30 3.68
CA PRO A 369 -6.10 19.42 4.55
C PRO A 369 -6.78 18.06 4.80
N GLY A 370 -7.19 17.79 6.02
CA GLY A 370 -7.87 16.55 6.40
C GLY A 370 -6.90 15.39 6.58
N SER A 371 -6.51 14.68 5.52
CA SER A 371 -5.64 13.51 5.65
C SER A 371 -4.25 13.84 6.21
N GLY A 372 -3.69 15.01 5.90
CA GLY A 372 -2.44 15.47 6.49
C GLY A 372 -2.55 15.90 7.96
N ASP A 373 -3.76 16.18 8.44
CA ASP A 373 -4.03 16.54 9.84
C ASP A 373 -4.17 15.30 10.75
N GLU A 374 -4.25 14.10 10.16
CA GLU A 374 -4.25 12.84 10.90
C GLU A 374 -2.90 12.57 11.57
N ALA A 375 -2.98 11.98 12.76
CA ALA A 375 -1.79 11.64 13.54
C ALA A 375 -1.19 10.29 13.13
N LEU A 376 0.13 10.23 12.97
CA LEU A 376 0.86 9.00 12.72
C LEU A 376 0.68 8.01 13.87
N ARG A 377 0.45 6.74 13.52
CA ARG A 377 0.31 5.63 14.45
C ARG A 377 1.31 4.52 14.13
N HIS A 378 1.77 3.85 15.15
CA HIS A 378 2.58 2.63 14.97
C HIS A 378 1.76 1.54 14.26
N ARG A 379 2.46 0.57 13.66
CA ARG A 379 1.92 -0.55 12.89
C ARG A 379 1.29 -0.10 11.57
N THR A 380 1.82 0.96 10.97
CA THR A 380 1.44 1.46 9.65
C THR A 380 2.58 1.24 8.67
N ALA A 381 2.30 0.64 7.52
CA ALA A 381 3.20 0.63 6.39
C ALA A 381 3.01 1.92 5.58
N TYR A 382 4.10 2.48 5.11
CA TYR A 382 4.15 3.71 4.30
C TYR A 382 4.92 3.45 3.02
N SER A 383 4.48 4.02 1.93
CA SER A 383 5.34 4.30 0.80
C SER A 383 6.08 5.61 1.08
N ILE A 384 7.40 5.54 1.19
CA ILE A 384 8.26 6.70 1.44
C ILE A 384 8.61 7.33 0.10
N GLU A 385 7.67 8.09 -0.44
CA GLU A 385 7.75 8.74 -1.74
C GLU A 385 8.21 10.19 -1.61
N LEU A 386 9.18 10.58 -2.43
CA LEU A 386 9.71 11.94 -2.48
C LEU A 386 10.59 12.16 -3.72
N SER A 387 10.90 13.42 -3.99
CA SER A 387 11.93 13.76 -4.98
C SER A 387 12.82 14.89 -4.50
N ALA A 388 14.04 14.91 -5.03
CA ALA A 388 14.96 16.05 -4.90
C ALA A 388 15.45 16.47 -6.30
N ALA A 389 15.30 17.76 -6.60
CA ALA A 389 15.79 18.33 -7.86
C ALA A 389 17.20 18.90 -7.67
N THR A 390 18.08 18.67 -8.65
CA THR A 390 19.46 19.13 -8.65
C THR A 390 19.84 19.71 -10.02
N GLU A 391 20.39 20.92 -10.03
CA GLU A 391 20.94 21.52 -11.26
C GLU A 391 22.16 20.73 -11.72
N ILE A 392 22.14 20.23 -12.95
CA ILE A 392 23.25 19.49 -13.56
C ILE A 392 23.54 20.10 -14.93
N ALA A 393 24.80 20.42 -15.17
CA ALA A 393 25.22 20.98 -16.44
C ALA A 393 24.88 20.04 -17.60
N GLY A 394 24.34 20.60 -18.67
CA GLY A 394 23.90 19.84 -19.84
C GLY A 394 22.41 19.49 -19.84
N TYR A 395 21.72 19.54 -18.71
CA TYR A 395 20.26 19.39 -18.62
C TYR A 395 19.60 20.77 -18.68
N ALA A 396 18.52 20.89 -19.43
CA ALA A 396 17.78 22.15 -19.57
C ALA A 396 16.94 22.47 -18.31
N GLN A 397 16.54 21.44 -17.57
CA GLN A 397 15.81 21.55 -16.31
C GLN A 397 16.56 20.82 -15.21
N PRO A 398 16.35 21.18 -13.92
CA PRO A 398 16.92 20.44 -12.79
C PRO A 398 16.56 18.95 -12.88
N VAL A 399 17.56 18.10 -12.78
CA VAL A 399 17.34 16.65 -12.74
C VAL A 399 16.62 16.27 -11.46
N ARG A 400 15.48 15.60 -11.60
CA ARG A 400 14.66 15.09 -10.49
C ARG A 400 15.02 13.65 -10.21
N MET A 401 15.46 13.37 -9.00
CA MET A 401 15.58 12.02 -8.49
C MET A 401 14.34 11.72 -7.65
N MET A 402 13.46 10.89 -8.19
CA MET A 402 12.21 10.44 -7.60
C MET A 402 12.45 9.05 -7.00
N LEU A 403 12.28 8.92 -5.70
CA LEU A 403 12.53 7.68 -4.97
C LEU A 403 11.32 7.31 -4.15
N GLU A 404 11.00 6.03 -4.16
CA GLU A 404 9.91 5.47 -3.37
C GLU A 404 10.23 4.05 -2.94
N GLU A 405 10.04 3.79 -1.64
CA GLU A 405 10.23 2.46 -1.09
C GLU A 405 9.28 2.23 0.09
N ASP A 406 8.72 1.04 0.17
CA ASP A 406 7.85 0.67 1.28
C ASP A 406 8.62 0.51 2.59
N ALA A 407 8.10 1.14 3.61
CA ALA A 407 8.66 1.11 4.96
C ALA A 407 7.59 0.81 6.01
N TYR A 408 8.01 0.35 7.17
CA TYR A 408 7.13 0.08 8.29
C TYR A 408 7.47 0.98 9.47
N PHE A 409 6.46 1.65 10.02
CA PHE A 409 6.57 2.50 11.20
C PHE A 409 6.05 1.76 12.44
N ASP A 410 6.93 1.48 13.37
CA ASP A 410 6.64 0.86 14.66
C ASP A 410 7.34 1.59 15.82
N GLN A 411 7.36 0.99 17.00
CA GLN A 411 7.98 1.58 18.19
C GLN A 411 9.50 1.82 18.04
N ALA A 412 10.17 1.09 17.16
CA ALA A 412 11.59 1.28 16.87
C ALA A 412 11.85 2.43 15.86
N GLY A 413 10.81 2.99 15.26
CA GLY A 413 10.88 4.00 14.22
C GLY A 413 10.50 3.49 12.85
N VAL A 414 11.00 4.13 11.79
CA VAL A 414 10.77 3.73 10.40
C VAL A 414 11.89 2.82 9.92
N ARG A 415 11.54 1.68 9.32
CA ARG A 415 12.49 0.79 8.66
C ARG A 415 11.98 0.40 7.27
N TYR A 416 12.81 0.52 6.26
CA TYR A 416 12.51 0.02 4.92
C TYR A 416 12.35 -1.50 4.95
N ILE A 417 11.31 -2.02 4.30
CA ILE A 417 10.93 -3.44 4.40
C ILE A 417 11.90 -4.32 3.62
N GLY A 418 12.25 -3.93 2.40
CA GLY A 418 13.20 -4.63 1.51
C GLY A 418 14.50 -3.88 1.26
N GLY A 419 14.82 -2.88 2.09
CA GLY A 419 15.88 -1.94 1.81
C GLY A 419 15.41 -0.82 0.89
N ARG A 420 16.35 -0.05 0.37
CA ARG A 420 16.09 1.02 -0.61
C ARG A 420 17.20 1.07 -1.66
N GLN A 421 16.94 1.67 -2.80
CA GLN A 421 17.95 1.85 -3.83
C GLN A 421 19.06 2.79 -3.32
N GLN A 422 20.33 2.33 -3.35
CA GLN A 422 21.49 3.09 -2.91
C GLN A 422 22.33 3.64 -4.07
N GLU A 423 22.23 3.03 -5.23
CA GLU A 423 22.96 3.40 -6.45
C GLU A 423 22.04 3.29 -7.65
N LEU A 424 22.33 4.05 -8.70
CA LEU A 424 21.64 3.93 -9.97
C LEU A 424 21.87 2.55 -10.58
N LEU A 425 20.82 1.90 -11.05
CA LEU A 425 20.95 0.74 -11.90
C LEU A 425 21.65 1.16 -13.21
N LEU A 426 22.38 0.25 -13.83
CA LEU A 426 23.10 0.51 -15.08
C LEU A 426 22.54 -0.34 -16.21
N VAL A 427 22.39 0.26 -17.40
CA VAL A 427 22.01 -0.45 -18.62
C VAL A 427 23.12 -0.25 -19.66
N PRO A 428 23.83 -1.32 -20.08
CA PRO A 428 23.73 -2.70 -19.62
C PRO A 428 24.28 -2.86 -18.19
N ARG A 429 23.84 -3.92 -17.50
CA ARG A 429 24.38 -4.30 -16.20
C ARG A 429 25.83 -4.72 -16.32
N ARG A 430 26.61 -4.37 -15.31
CA ARG A 430 27.94 -4.99 -15.18
C ARG A 430 27.74 -6.45 -14.81
N PRO A 431 28.49 -7.38 -15.42
CA PRO A 431 28.62 -8.71 -14.84
C PRO A 431 29.14 -8.53 -13.41
N SER A 432 28.44 -9.13 -12.44
CA SER A 432 28.97 -9.23 -11.07
C SER A 432 30.38 -9.83 -11.18
N PRO A 433 31.40 -9.28 -10.49
CA PRO A 433 32.65 -9.93 -10.41
C PRO A 433 32.40 -11.35 -9.88
N VAL A 434 32.67 -12.34 -10.71
CA VAL A 434 32.61 -13.76 -10.31
C VAL A 434 33.52 -13.87 -9.10
N ALA A 435 32.98 -14.21 -7.94
CA ALA A 435 33.79 -14.56 -6.79
C ALA A 435 34.68 -15.71 -7.24
N GLN A 436 35.96 -15.43 -7.42
CA GLN A 436 37.00 -16.41 -7.71
C GLN A 436 37.28 -17.27 -6.46
#